data_bfc3e49a69102d4585c9d25d0c75420e
#
_entry.id   bfc3e49a69102d4585c9d25d0c75420e
#
_cell.length_a   1.000
_cell.length_b   1.000
_cell.length_c   1.000
_cell.angle_alpha   90.00
_cell.angle_beta   90.00
_cell.angle_gamma   90.00
#
_symmetry.space_group_name_H-M   'P 1'
#
loop_
_entity.id
_entity.type
_entity.pdbx_description
1 polymer ?
#
loop_
_entity_poly.entity_id
_entity_poly.type
_entity_poly.pdbx_seq_one_letter_code
_entity_poly.pdbx_strand_id
1 'polypeptide(L)'
;MTKKQKKVLIRIIVSAVLLAGIMIITKLVEINKWIQFALYLVPYLIIGYDILKKALKGIFKGQIFDENFLMAVATVGAVALGEFSEGAAVMLFYQIGELFQSVAVGKSRKNITSLMDIRPDYANVELNGKVEKIDPDDVEIGTEIIVNPGEKVPIDGVIISGDSTLNTSALTGESVPRSAKVGDEIISGCINLTGVLKIKTTKEFGDSTVSKILDLVENSSMKKSKSENFITKFARYYTPAVCGGALLLAILPPIIRLISGTGAMLGEWITRALTFLVISCPCALVISIPLSFFAGIGCASANGVLVKGSNYLEALSDTQYVVFDKTGTLTKGVFEVTGIYPANNFDKDTLIRLAAFAESASSHPISVSLKKNYGKEINIDEVSDIQEIAGHGVSALVDGKRVFAGNIKLMKKENISVECEHDEGTVVYVSCDGEYAGCIVISDVVKENSKKAISSLKKSGIDKTVMLTGDSKQAAERVAKSLGLDEYHAELLPSDKVDWVEKLLSQKSAKKKLAFVGDGINDAPVLSRADIGIAMGALGSDAAIEAADIVLMDDDPSKIALARKISVHTLKIVKENIVFALAIKAICLVLGALGIANMWVAIFADVGVMILAVLNAIRALKIK
;
A
#
# COMPACT_ATOMS: atom_id res chain seq x y z
N MET A 1 -8.28 -5.01 -23.81
CA MET A 1 -7.16 -5.68 -24.54
C MET A 1 -6.40 -4.67 -25.38
N THR A 2 -5.08 -4.67 -25.26
CA THR A 2 -4.19 -3.81 -26.08
C THR A 2 -4.16 -4.25 -27.54
N LYS A 3 -3.69 -3.38 -28.46
CA LYS A 3 -3.50 -3.74 -29.89
C LYS A 3 -2.62 -4.99 -30.06
N LYS A 4 -1.59 -5.15 -29.20
CA LYS A 4 -0.69 -6.32 -29.21
C LYS A 4 -1.42 -7.60 -28.78
N GLN A 5 -2.22 -7.55 -27.71
CA GLN A 5 -3.03 -8.69 -27.24
C GLN A 5 -4.07 -9.13 -28.25
N LYS A 6 -4.71 -8.18 -28.96
CA LYS A 6 -5.66 -8.51 -30.07
C LYS A 6 -4.97 -9.25 -31.21
N LYS A 7 -3.74 -8.85 -31.59
CA LYS A 7 -2.97 -9.57 -32.63
C LYS A 7 -2.65 -11.00 -32.20
N VAL A 8 -2.24 -11.22 -30.92
CA VAL A 8 -1.97 -12.58 -30.41
C VAL A 8 -3.25 -13.41 -30.40
N LEU A 9 -4.40 -12.86 -29.99
CA LEU A 9 -5.68 -13.54 -30.00
C LEU A 9 -6.07 -14.00 -31.41
N ILE A 10 -5.91 -13.14 -32.41
CA ILE A 10 -6.21 -13.50 -33.82
C ILE A 10 -5.30 -14.65 -34.26
N ARG A 11 -4.01 -14.63 -33.96
CA ARG A 11 -3.07 -15.71 -34.26
C ARG A 11 -3.47 -17.03 -33.61
N ILE A 12 -3.90 -16.99 -32.33
CA ILE A 12 -4.42 -18.17 -31.61
C ILE A 12 -5.64 -18.74 -32.33
N ILE A 13 -6.63 -17.92 -32.66
CA ILE A 13 -7.85 -18.36 -33.32
C ILE A 13 -7.54 -18.98 -34.69
N VAL A 14 -6.72 -18.29 -35.50
CA VAL A 14 -6.34 -18.79 -36.83
C VAL A 14 -5.61 -20.14 -36.72
N SER A 15 -4.62 -20.23 -35.80
CA SER A 15 -3.87 -21.49 -35.60
C SER A 15 -4.75 -22.59 -35.04
N ALA A 16 -5.69 -22.30 -34.14
CA ALA A 16 -6.63 -23.28 -33.60
C ALA A 16 -7.55 -23.87 -34.69
N VAL A 17 -8.12 -23.00 -35.54
CA VAL A 17 -8.98 -23.43 -36.68
C VAL A 17 -8.19 -24.26 -37.66
N LEU A 18 -6.98 -23.84 -38.05
CA LEU A 18 -6.10 -24.60 -38.93
C LEU A 18 -5.74 -25.96 -38.33
N LEU A 19 -5.35 -25.99 -37.05
CA LEU A 19 -4.97 -27.22 -36.35
C LEU A 19 -6.14 -28.20 -36.29
N ALA A 20 -7.33 -27.71 -35.89
CA ALA A 20 -8.54 -28.56 -35.86
C ALA A 20 -8.90 -29.12 -37.26
N GLY A 21 -8.84 -28.28 -38.28
CA GLY A 21 -9.08 -28.71 -39.67
C GLY A 21 -8.08 -29.77 -40.14
N ILE A 22 -6.78 -29.56 -39.89
CA ILE A 22 -5.73 -30.52 -40.25
C ILE A 22 -5.91 -31.84 -39.47
N MET A 23 -6.24 -31.79 -38.18
CA MET A 23 -6.50 -32.98 -37.35
C MET A 23 -7.68 -33.81 -37.90
N ILE A 24 -8.75 -33.16 -38.38
CA ILE A 24 -9.90 -33.83 -38.98
C ILE A 24 -9.48 -34.47 -40.30
N ILE A 25 -8.80 -33.73 -41.17
CA ILE A 25 -8.36 -34.22 -42.48
C ILE A 25 -7.41 -35.43 -42.34
N THR A 26 -6.44 -35.35 -41.44
CA THR A 26 -5.46 -36.43 -41.20
C THR A 26 -6.09 -37.69 -40.56
N LYS A 27 -7.25 -37.56 -39.92
CA LYS A 27 -8.04 -38.72 -39.44
C LYS A 27 -8.90 -39.36 -40.52
N LEU A 28 -9.36 -38.57 -41.49
CA LEU A 28 -10.25 -39.03 -42.55
C LEU A 28 -9.50 -39.59 -43.79
N VAL A 29 -8.28 -39.11 -44.02
CA VAL A 29 -7.46 -39.46 -45.21
C VAL A 29 -6.06 -39.85 -44.74
N GLU A 30 -5.57 -40.98 -45.21
CA GLU A 30 -4.17 -41.35 -45.02
C GLU A 30 -3.25 -40.46 -45.85
N ILE A 31 -2.52 -39.57 -45.17
CA ILE A 31 -1.63 -38.59 -45.78
C ILE A 31 -0.17 -38.99 -45.50
N ASN A 32 0.70 -38.83 -46.52
CA ASN A 32 2.15 -39.05 -46.36
C ASN A 32 2.72 -38.19 -45.23
N LYS A 33 3.60 -38.79 -44.43
CA LYS A 33 4.23 -38.13 -43.26
C LYS A 33 4.88 -36.78 -43.57
N TRP A 34 5.50 -36.61 -44.73
CA TRP A 34 6.11 -35.34 -45.13
C TRP A 34 5.07 -34.26 -45.43
N ILE A 35 3.92 -34.62 -45.96
CA ILE A 35 2.82 -33.71 -46.20
C ILE A 35 2.16 -33.35 -44.86
N GLN A 36 2.01 -34.32 -43.95
CA GLN A 36 1.53 -34.05 -42.58
C GLN A 36 2.47 -33.05 -41.87
N PHE A 37 3.79 -33.28 -41.93
CA PHE A 37 4.78 -32.35 -41.40
C PHE A 37 4.58 -30.93 -41.95
N ALA A 38 4.50 -30.76 -43.25
CA ALA A 38 4.31 -29.46 -43.89
C ALA A 38 3.00 -28.79 -43.45
N LEU A 39 1.89 -29.56 -43.39
CA LEU A 39 0.61 -29.04 -42.94
C LEU A 39 0.62 -28.56 -41.50
N TYR A 40 1.16 -29.33 -40.54
CA TYR A 40 1.24 -28.94 -39.13
C TYR A 40 2.27 -27.86 -38.86
N LEU A 41 3.31 -27.72 -39.69
CA LEU A 41 4.33 -26.68 -39.58
C LEU A 41 3.73 -25.27 -39.75
N VAL A 42 2.69 -25.11 -40.57
CA VAL A 42 2.05 -23.81 -40.80
C VAL A 42 1.43 -23.24 -39.51
N PRO A 43 0.44 -23.89 -38.85
CA PRO A 43 -0.09 -23.38 -37.58
C PRO A 43 0.96 -23.29 -36.48
N TYR A 44 1.94 -24.22 -36.43
CA TYR A 44 3.05 -24.19 -35.48
C TYR A 44 3.89 -22.92 -35.61
N LEU A 45 4.27 -22.53 -36.84
CA LEU A 45 5.05 -21.30 -37.07
C LEU A 45 4.23 -20.03 -36.87
N ILE A 46 2.94 -20.02 -37.25
CA ILE A 46 2.05 -18.87 -37.01
C ILE A 46 1.98 -18.56 -35.53
N ILE A 47 1.85 -19.57 -34.67
CA ILE A 47 1.65 -19.38 -33.25
C ILE A 47 2.99 -19.29 -32.48
N GLY A 48 4.01 -20.05 -32.89
CA GLY A 48 5.27 -20.25 -32.16
C GLY A 48 6.41 -19.32 -32.52
N TYR A 49 6.30 -18.55 -33.63
CA TYR A 49 7.41 -17.72 -34.13
C TYR A 49 8.08 -16.82 -33.08
N ASP A 50 7.30 -16.13 -32.27
CA ASP A 50 7.80 -15.22 -31.23
C ASP A 50 8.47 -15.97 -30.06
N ILE A 51 7.96 -17.15 -29.69
CA ILE A 51 8.55 -18.02 -28.67
C ILE A 51 9.90 -18.56 -29.14
N LEU A 52 9.95 -19.11 -30.36
CA LEU A 52 11.18 -19.60 -30.94
C LEU A 52 12.23 -18.50 -31.07
N LYS A 53 11.81 -17.31 -31.50
CA LYS A 53 12.70 -16.13 -31.57
C LYS A 53 13.22 -15.70 -30.19
N LYS A 54 12.37 -15.71 -29.15
CA LYS A 54 12.77 -15.40 -27.78
C LYS A 54 13.74 -16.46 -27.24
N ALA A 55 13.46 -17.76 -27.46
CA ALA A 55 14.33 -18.85 -27.05
C ALA A 55 15.71 -18.76 -27.68
N LEU A 56 15.80 -18.54 -28.99
CA LEU A 56 17.07 -18.32 -29.69
C LEU A 56 17.83 -17.10 -29.14
N LYS A 57 17.12 -15.98 -28.94
CA LYS A 57 17.74 -14.76 -28.37
C LYS A 57 18.22 -14.97 -26.93
N GLY A 58 17.50 -15.79 -26.14
CA GLY A 58 17.89 -16.19 -24.79
C GLY A 58 19.21 -16.98 -24.77
N ILE A 59 19.35 -17.95 -25.68
CA ILE A 59 20.58 -18.73 -25.83
C ILE A 59 21.78 -17.80 -26.11
N PHE A 60 21.65 -16.88 -27.07
CA PHE A 60 22.73 -15.93 -27.41
C PHE A 60 23.08 -14.94 -26.26
N LYS A 61 22.14 -14.71 -25.32
CA LYS A 61 22.37 -13.86 -24.15
C LYS A 61 22.83 -14.62 -22.90
N GLY A 62 23.08 -15.94 -23.00
CA GLY A 62 23.47 -16.79 -21.87
C GLY A 62 22.34 -17.14 -20.92
N GLN A 63 21.09 -16.86 -21.28
CA GLN A 63 19.88 -17.20 -20.51
C GLN A 63 19.25 -18.50 -21.09
N ILE A 64 20.00 -19.61 -20.99
CA ILE A 64 19.68 -20.87 -21.66
C ILE A 64 18.49 -21.60 -21.02
N PHE A 65 18.18 -21.34 -19.75
CA PHE A 65 17.17 -22.09 -18.98
C PHE A 65 15.94 -21.26 -18.67
N ASP A 66 15.42 -20.51 -19.66
CA ASP A 66 14.14 -19.82 -19.53
C ASP A 66 12.95 -20.69 -19.98
N GLU A 67 11.74 -20.26 -19.68
CA GLU A 67 10.50 -20.95 -20.04
C GLU A 67 10.32 -21.07 -21.55
N ASN A 68 10.74 -20.06 -22.34
CA ASN A 68 10.64 -20.09 -23.80
C ASN A 68 11.58 -21.14 -24.39
N PHE A 69 12.78 -21.32 -23.82
CA PHE A 69 13.72 -22.37 -24.21
C PHE A 69 13.15 -23.77 -23.95
N LEU A 70 12.59 -24.01 -22.75
CA LEU A 70 11.99 -25.30 -22.41
C LEU A 70 10.86 -25.68 -23.38
N MET A 71 9.98 -24.71 -23.67
CA MET A 71 8.86 -24.90 -24.60
C MET A 71 9.35 -25.11 -26.05
N ALA A 72 10.35 -24.38 -26.49
CA ALA A 72 10.95 -24.56 -27.81
C ALA A 72 11.58 -25.96 -27.97
N VAL A 73 12.38 -26.40 -26.98
CA VAL A 73 13.00 -27.73 -26.98
C VAL A 73 11.93 -28.83 -26.99
N ALA A 74 10.91 -28.73 -26.16
CA ALA A 74 9.85 -29.72 -26.05
C ALA A 74 9.04 -29.84 -27.35
N THR A 75 8.64 -28.70 -27.94
CA THR A 75 7.81 -28.70 -29.16
C THR A 75 8.57 -29.06 -30.43
N VAL A 76 9.82 -28.59 -30.59
CA VAL A 76 10.72 -28.98 -31.68
C VAL A 76 11.05 -30.46 -31.56
N GLY A 77 11.31 -30.96 -30.34
CA GLY A 77 11.55 -32.38 -30.10
C GLY A 77 10.36 -33.26 -30.44
N ALA A 78 9.13 -32.85 -30.07
CA ALA A 78 7.91 -33.55 -30.45
C ALA A 78 7.75 -33.63 -32.00
N VAL A 79 7.98 -32.51 -32.69
CA VAL A 79 7.97 -32.46 -34.15
C VAL A 79 9.03 -33.40 -34.77
N ALA A 80 10.24 -33.42 -34.19
CA ALA A 80 11.33 -34.30 -34.67
C ALA A 80 11.02 -35.80 -34.50
N LEU A 81 10.23 -36.16 -33.47
CA LEU A 81 9.76 -37.53 -33.23
C LEU A 81 8.55 -37.93 -34.12
N GLY A 82 7.98 -37.00 -34.90
CA GLY A 82 6.84 -37.21 -35.74
C GLY A 82 5.48 -36.96 -35.06
N GLU A 83 5.48 -36.47 -33.82
CA GLU A 83 4.27 -36.09 -33.07
C GLU A 83 3.86 -34.63 -33.38
N PHE A 84 3.58 -34.40 -34.68
CA PHE A 84 3.35 -33.04 -35.22
C PHE A 84 2.14 -32.35 -34.59
N SER A 85 1.05 -33.11 -34.39
CA SER A 85 -0.18 -32.59 -33.76
C SER A 85 0.04 -32.17 -32.32
N GLU A 86 0.81 -32.93 -31.56
CA GLU A 86 1.10 -32.66 -30.17
C GLU A 86 2.00 -31.42 -30.03
N GLY A 87 3.10 -31.34 -30.81
CA GLY A 87 3.97 -30.17 -30.81
C GLY A 87 3.25 -28.86 -31.13
N ALA A 88 2.34 -28.89 -32.13
CA ALA A 88 1.54 -27.71 -32.48
C ALA A 88 0.49 -27.38 -31.43
N ALA A 89 -0.14 -28.38 -30.81
CA ALA A 89 -1.11 -28.19 -29.73
C ALA A 89 -0.46 -27.60 -28.49
N VAL A 90 0.69 -28.12 -28.06
CA VAL A 90 1.46 -27.58 -26.92
C VAL A 90 1.75 -26.08 -27.12
N MET A 91 2.25 -25.71 -28.31
CA MET A 91 2.57 -24.31 -28.62
C MET A 91 1.32 -23.43 -28.61
N LEU A 92 0.18 -23.94 -29.12
CA LEU A 92 -1.09 -23.23 -29.10
C LEU A 92 -1.59 -22.97 -27.67
N PHE A 93 -1.62 -23.99 -26.82
CA PHE A 93 -2.08 -23.86 -25.45
C PHE A 93 -1.14 -22.99 -24.60
N TYR A 94 0.16 -23.07 -24.84
CA TYR A 94 1.12 -22.16 -24.20
C TYR A 94 0.82 -20.70 -24.56
N GLN A 95 0.56 -20.39 -25.82
CA GLN A 95 0.20 -19.02 -26.23
C GLN A 95 -1.17 -18.57 -25.68
N ILE A 96 -2.11 -19.47 -25.50
CA ILE A 96 -3.37 -19.17 -24.80
C ILE A 96 -3.06 -18.77 -23.35
N GLY A 97 -2.19 -19.52 -22.68
CA GLY A 97 -1.72 -19.22 -21.33
C GLY A 97 -1.03 -17.86 -21.23
N GLU A 98 -0.09 -17.57 -22.13
CA GLU A 98 0.63 -16.28 -22.21
C GLU A 98 -0.35 -15.11 -22.45
N LEU A 99 -1.33 -15.29 -23.33
CA LEU A 99 -2.34 -14.27 -23.56
C LEU A 99 -3.20 -14.03 -22.31
N PHE A 100 -3.67 -15.11 -21.67
CA PHE A 100 -4.46 -15.02 -20.44
C PHE A 100 -3.68 -14.31 -19.34
N GLN A 101 -2.42 -14.67 -19.14
CA GLN A 101 -1.48 -14.00 -18.22
C GLN A 101 -1.39 -12.50 -18.52
N SER A 102 -1.08 -12.14 -19.77
CA SER A 102 -0.92 -10.76 -20.20
C SER A 102 -2.19 -9.93 -19.97
N VAL A 103 -3.38 -10.52 -20.19
CA VAL A 103 -4.67 -9.88 -19.94
C VAL A 103 -4.94 -9.76 -18.44
N ALA A 104 -4.70 -10.80 -17.66
CA ALA A 104 -4.94 -10.83 -16.22
C ALA A 104 -4.04 -9.81 -15.48
N VAL A 105 -2.73 -9.80 -15.78
CA VAL A 105 -1.77 -8.83 -15.23
C VAL A 105 -2.13 -7.41 -15.67
N GLY A 106 -2.45 -7.22 -16.95
CA GLY A 106 -2.86 -5.90 -17.47
C GLY A 106 -4.16 -5.40 -16.84
N LYS A 107 -5.14 -6.28 -16.60
CA LYS A 107 -6.39 -5.93 -15.92
C LYS A 107 -6.17 -5.63 -14.44
N SER A 108 -5.32 -6.40 -13.76
CA SER A 108 -4.97 -6.15 -12.36
C SER A 108 -4.26 -4.81 -12.19
N ARG A 109 -3.26 -4.51 -13.03
CA ARG A 109 -2.60 -3.20 -13.04
C ARG A 109 -3.60 -2.07 -13.34
N LYS A 110 -4.47 -2.25 -14.34
CA LYS A 110 -5.48 -1.25 -14.70
C LYS A 110 -6.53 -1.07 -13.60
N ASN A 111 -6.92 -2.12 -12.88
CA ASN A 111 -7.82 -2.01 -11.74
C ASN A 111 -7.17 -1.25 -10.58
N ILE A 112 -5.87 -1.40 -10.35
CA ILE A 112 -5.11 -0.59 -9.38
C ILE A 112 -5.10 0.87 -9.84
N THR A 113 -4.82 1.14 -11.11
CA THR A 113 -4.83 2.50 -11.68
C THR A 113 -6.25 3.08 -11.77
N SER A 114 -7.30 2.28 -11.95
CA SER A 114 -8.70 2.75 -11.99
C SER A 114 -9.35 2.86 -10.61
N LEU A 115 -8.86 2.15 -9.60
CA LEU A 115 -9.13 2.45 -8.19
C LEU A 115 -8.49 3.78 -7.79
N MET A 116 -7.46 4.21 -8.54
CA MET A 116 -6.77 5.49 -8.43
C MET A 116 -7.02 6.35 -9.69
N ASP A 117 -8.24 6.36 -10.23
CA ASP A 117 -8.65 7.34 -11.24
C ASP A 117 -8.77 8.75 -10.62
N ILE A 118 -7.65 9.15 -9.95
CA ILE A 118 -7.50 10.43 -9.28
C ILE A 118 -6.74 11.43 -10.15
N ARG A 119 -6.01 10.97 -11.19
CA ARG A 119 -5.26 11.87 -12.07
C ARG A 119 -6.24 12.76 -12.82
N PRO A 120 -6.08 14.09 -12.71
CA PRO A 120 -6.83 15.05 -13.52
C PRO A 120 -6.34 15.04 -14.96
N ASP A 121 -7.26 15.18 -15.91
CA ASP A 121 -6.92 15.20 -17.34
C ASP A 121 -6.49 16.59 -17.81
N TYR A 122 -6.89 17.66 -17.10
CA TYR A 122 -6.63 19.07 -17.44
C TYR A 122 -6.78 19.97 -16.22
N ALA A 123 -6.21 21.16 -16.30
CA ALA A 123 -6.45 22.30 -15.41
C ALA A 123 -7.12 23.44 -16.19
N ASN A 124 -8.15 24.06 -15.61
CA ASN A 124 -8.74 25.26 -16.20
C ASN A 124 -7.99 26.49 -15.64
N VAL A 125 -7.31 27.24 -16.50
CA VAL A 125 -6.56 28.43 -16.13
C VAL A 125 -7.19 29.65 -16.79
N GLU A 126 -7.31 30.77 -16.07
CA GLU A 126 -7.80 32.01 -16.61
C GLU A 126 -6.65 32.80 -17.23
N LEU A 127 -6.57 32.81 -18.56
CA LEU A 127 -5.60 33.59 -19.35
C LEU A 127 -6.31 34.68 -20.13
N ASN A 128 -5.94 35.94 -19.88
CA ASN A 128 -6.51 37.11 -20.56
C ASN A 128 -8.06 37.21 -20.51
N GLY A 129 -8.68 36.79 -19.39
CA GLY A 129 -10.14 36.80 -19.19
C GLY A 129 -10.88 35.65 -19.89
N LYS A 130 -10.18 34.66 -20.42
CA LYS A 130 -10.75 33.43 -20.98
C LYS A 130 -10.23 32.20 -20.20
N VAL A 131 -11.12 31.28 -19.95
CA VAL A 131 -10.76 30.00 -19.33
C VAL A 131 -10.28 29.03 -20.41
N GLU A 132 -9.03 28.62 -20.31
CA GLU A 132 -8.41 27.66 -21.23
C GLU A 132 -8.07 26.37 -20.45
N LYS A 133 -8.22 25.23 -21.14
CA LYS A 133 -7.82 23.91 -20.61
C LYS A 133 -6.39 23.64 -21.02
N ILE A 134 -5.51 23.51 -20.02
CA ILE A 134 -4.11 23.18 -20.25
C ILE A 134 -3.75 21.87 -19.54
N ASP A 135 -2.65 21.23 -19.95
CA ASP A 135 -2.15 20.05 -19.25
C ASP A 135 -1.69 20.46 -17.84
N PRO A 136 -2.04 19.70 -16.79
CA PRO A 136 -1.56 20.00 -15.44
C PRO A 136 -0.04 20.09 -15.31
N ASP A 137 0.72 19.38 -16.17
CA ASP A 137 2.19 19.43 -16.21
C ASP A 137 2.72 20.82 -16.67
N ASP A 138 1.90 21.62 -17.34
CA ASP A 138 2.27 22.97 -17.84
C ASP A 138 1.85 24.10 -16.88
N VAL A 139 1.29 23.80 -15.70
CA VAL A 139 0.84 24.79 -14.72
C VAL A 139 1.96 25.15 -13.75
N GLU A 140 2.34 26.42 -13.72
CA GLU A 140 3.36 26.95 -12.80
C GLU A 140 2.81 27.19 -11.39
N ILE A 141 3.70 27.22 -10.40
CA ILE A 141 3.36 27.58 -9.00
C ILE A 141 2.85 29.02 -8.96
N GLY A 142 1.76 29.23 -8.20
CA GLY A 142 1.13 30.54 -8.05
C GLY A 142 0.08 30.86 -9.10
N THR A 143 -0.15 29.96 -10.07
CA THR A 143 -1.20 30.10 -11.08
C THR A 143 -2.59 29.95 -10.43
N GLU A 144 -3.55 30.77 -10.89
CA GLU A 144 -4.95 30.66 -10.48
C GLU A 144 -5.69 29.68 -11.39
N ILE A 145 -6.18 28.60 -10.79
CA ILE A 145 -6.95 27.56 -11.48
C ILE A 145 -8.41 27.59 -11.04
N ILE A 146 -9.32 27.25 -11.94
CA ILE A 146 -10.76 27.19 -11.70
C ILE A 146 -11.20 25.73 -11.68
N VAL A 147 -11.90 25.31 -10.61
CA VAL A 147 -12.43 23.96 -10.48
C VAL A 147 -13.94 24.02 -10.34
N ASN A 148 -14.65 23.56 -11.38
CA ASN A 148 -16.12 23.55 -11.42
C ASN A 148 -16.68 22.35 -10.65
N PRO A 149 -17.96 22.38 -10.24
CA PRO A 149 -18.64 21.21 -9.69
C PRO A 149 -18.55 20.00 -10.62
N GLY A 150 -18.18 18.84 -10.06
CA GLY A 150 -17.93 17.60 -10.79
C GLY A 150 -16.51 17.44 -11.32
N GLU A 151 -15.67 18.47 -11.29
CA GLU A 151 -14.27 18.38 -11.72
C GLU A 151 -13.34 17.94 -10.59
N LYS A 152 -12.22 17.34 -10.96
CA LYS A 152 -11.12 17.01 -10.04
C LYS A 152 -10.23 18.23 -9.84
N VAL A 153 -9.76 18.41 -8.62
CA VAL A 153 -8.71 19.39 -8.31
C VAL A 153 -7.41 18.95 -8.98
N PRO A 154 -6.85 19.73 -9.91
CA PRO A 154 -5.70 19.26 -10.69
C PRO A 154 -4.37 19.31 -9.93
N ILE A 155 -4.15 20.33 -9.10
CA ILE A 155 -2.89 20.57 -8.40
C ILE A 155 -3.18 21.05 -6.98
N ASP A 156 -2.28 20.77 -6.05
CA ASP A 156 -2.39 21.24 -4.67
C ASP A 156 -2.30 22.77 -4.60
N GLY A 157 -3.10 23.39 -3.73
CA GLY A 157 -3.14 24.83 -3.62
C GLY A 157 -3.94 25.34 -2.42
N VAL A 158 -4.21 26.65 -2.43
CA VAL A 158 -5.04 27.33 -1.42
C VAL A 158 -6.24 27.96 -2.11
N ILE A 159 -7.41 27.82 -1.52
CA ILE A 159 -8.66 28.39 -2.03
C ILE A 159 -8.62 29.91 -1.83
N ILE A 160 -8.70 30.67 -2.93
CA ILE A 160 -8.70 32.14 -2.92
C ILE A 160 -10.11 32.72 -3.09
N SER A 161 -11.05 31.94 -3.67
CA SER A 161 -12.44 32.34 -3.83
C SER A 161 -13.36 31.14 -3.97
N GLY A 162 -14.57 31.25 -3.43
CA GLY A 162 -15.61 30.22 -3.48
C GLY A 162 -15.68 29.36 -2.22
N ASP A 163 -16.85 28.77 -2.00
CA ASP A 163 -17.11 27.76 -0.96
C ASP A 163 -17.69 26.52 -1.61
N SER A 164 -17.27 25.34 -1.17
CA SER A 164 -17.76 24.08 -1.72
C SER A 164 -17.68 22.94 -0.72
N THR A 165 -18.15 21.77 -1.15
CA THR A 165 -17.89 20.48 -0.51
C THR A 165 -17.05 19.62 -1.45
N LEU A 166 -16.09 18.89 -0.90
CA LEU A 166 -15.13 18.05 -1.63
C LEU A 166 -15.39 16.59 -1.32
N ASN A 167 -15.42 15.77 -2.35
CA ASN A 167 -15.37 14.33 -2.20
C ASN A 167 -13.91 13.88 -2.22
N THR A 168 -13.44 13.40 -1.07
CA THR A 168 -12.07 12.91 -0.87
C THR A 168 -11.97 11.39 -0.92
N SER A 169 -13.09 10.68 -1.17
CA SER A 169 -13.18 9.22 -1.06
C SER A 169 -12.18 8.46 -1.92
N ALA A 170 -11.80 9.00 -3.07
CA ALA A 170 -10.79 8.40 -3.95
C ALA A 170 -9.37 8.43 -3.34
N LEU A 171 -9.10 9.38 -2.45
CA LEU A 171 -7.81 9.57 -1.77
C LEU A 171 -7.81 8.90 -0.39
N THR A 172 -8.79 9.26 0.45
CA THR A 172 -8.84 8.85 1.87
C THR A 172 -9.65 7.58 2.10
N GLY A 173 -10.52 7.21 1.16
CA GLY A 173 -11.52 6.16 1.36
C GLY A 173 -12.72 6.57 2.22
N GLU A 174 -12.78 7.85 2.66
CA GLU A 174 -13.90 8.39 3.42
C GLU A 174 -15.06 8.78 2.51
N SER A 175 -16.27 8.34 2.85
CA SER A 175 -17.47 8.65 2.06
C SER A 175 -18.12 10.00 2.43
N VAL A 176 -17.68 10.63 3.52
CA VAL A 176 -18.28 11.89 4.00
C VAL A 176 -17.59 13.07 3.29
N PRO A 177 -18.34 13.93 2.59
CA PRO A 177 -17.76 15.11 1.95
C PRO A 177 -17.19 16.11 2.97
N ARG A 178 -16.03 16.70 2.65
CA ARG A 178 -15.36 17.72 3.47
C ARG A 178 -15.79 19.11 3.00
N SER A 179 -16.12 20.02 3.91
CA SER A 179 -16.33 21.44 3.60
C SER A 179 -15.00 22.12 3.25
N ALA A 180 -15.03 23.00 2.28
CA ALA A 180 -13.88 23.77 1.80
C ALA A 180 -14.26 25.24 1.62
N LYS A 181 -13.47 26.15 2.21
CA LYS A 181 -13.71 27.58 2.29
C LYS A 181 -12.46 28.36 1.87
N VAL A 182 -12.62 29.65 1.63
CA VAL A 182 -11.50 30.55 1.34
C VAL A 182 -10.46 30.51 2.46
N GLY A 183 -9.18 30.31 2.09
CA GLY A 183 -8.05 30.15 2.99
C GLY A 183 -7.71 28.71 3.33
N ASP A 184 -8.59 27.74 3.02
CA ASP A 184 -8.28 26.32 3.26
C ASP A 184 -7.30 25.79 2.21
N GLU A 185 -6.39 24.91 2.67
CA GLU A 185 -5.54 24.12 1.77
C GLU A 185 -6.35 23.02 1.10
N ILE A 186 -6.17 22.86 -0.20
CA ILE A 186 -6.81 21.84 -1.02
C ILE A 186 -5.77 20.97 -1.70
N ILE A 187 -6.01 19.68 -1.72
CA ILE A 187 -5.13 18.70 -2.35
C ILE A 187 -5.68 18.24 -3.70
N SER A 188 -4.77 17.95 -4.61
CA SER A 188 -5.09 17.39 -5.92
C SER A 188 -5.79 16.04 -5.82
N GLY A 189 -6.66 15.72 -6.78
CA GLY A 189 -7.43 14.48 -6.84
C GLY A 189 -8.75 14.47 -6.08
N CYS A 190 -9.04 15.47 -5.24
CA CYS A 190 -10.40 15.66 -4.69
C CYS A 190 -11.38 16.04 -5.80
N ILE A 191 -12.63 15.59 -5.71
CA ILE A 191 -13.69 15.99 -6.63
C ILE A 191 -14.49 17.11 -5.98
N ASN A 192 -14.56 18.25 -6.67
CA ASN A 192 -15.41 19.37 -6.28
C ASN A 192 -16.90 19.03 -6.48
N LEU A 193 -17.77 19.22 -5.49
CA LEU A 193 -19.17 18.77 -5.57
C LEU A 193 -20.18 19.90 -5.83
N THR A 194 -20.04 21.06 -5.22
CA THR A 194 -21.14 22.04 -5.16
C THR A 194 -20.81 23.40 -5.76
N GLY A 195 -19.83 24.12 -5.25
CA GLY A 195 -19.50 25.49 -5.67
C GLY A 195 -18.33 25.54 -6.66
N VAL A 196 -18.18 26.65 -7.37
CA VAL A 196 -16.98 26.91 -8.18
C VAL A 196 -15.87 27.39 -7.25
N LEU A 197 -14.70 26.76 -7.33
CA LEU A 197 -13.52 27.13 -6.55
C LEU A 197 -12.48 27.80 -7.45
N LYS A 198 -11.91 28.92 -6.99
CA LYS A 198 -10.64 29.45 -7.51
C LYS A 198 -9.54 29.09 -6.52
N ILE A 199 -8.49 28.45 -7.02
CA ILE A 199 -7.39 27.90 -6.23
C ILE A 199 -6.10 28.49 -6.77
N LYS A 200 -5.24 28.98 -5.88
CA LYS A 200 -3.88 29.38 -6.21
C LYS A 200 -2.96 28.19 -5.97
N THR A 201 -2.26 27.73 -6.99
CA THR A 201 -1.38 26.56 -6.91
C THR A 201 -0.19 26.83 -6.00
N THR A 202 0.17 25.85 -5.17
CA THR A 202 1.32 25.90 -4.24
C THR A 202 2.44 24.95 -4.63
N LYS A 203 2.18 24.02 -5.55
CA LYS A 203 3.14 23.04 -6.05
C LYS A 203 3.05 22.92 -7.56
N GLU A 204 4.09 22.36 -8.20
CA GLU A 204 4.01 21.86 -9.57
C GLU A 204 3.25 20.53 -9.59
N PHE A 205 2.72 20.13 -10.76
CA PHE A 205 1.94 18.89 -10.88
C PHE A 205 2.76 17.65 -10.47
N GLY A 206 4.05 17.58 -10.86
CA GLY A 206 4.95 16.49 -10.50
C GLY A 206 5.13 16.30 -8.98
N ASP A 207 5.05 17.40 -8.21
CA ASP A 207 5.15 17.43 -6.75
C ASP A 207 3.79 17.40 -6.04
N SER A 208 2.70 17.36 -6.80
CA SER A 208 1.35 17.30 -6.24
C SER A 208 1.08 15.98 -5.50
N THR A 209 0.14 16.02 -4.56
CA THR A 209 -0.28 14.85 -3.79
C THR A 209 -0.70 13.68 -4.69
N VAL A 210 -1.47 13.95 -5.75
CA VAL A 210 -1.86 12.91 -6.72
C VAL A 210 -0.67 12.30 -7.43
N SER A 211 0.27 13.12 -7.91
CA SER A 211 1.44 12.63 -8.62
C SER A 211 2.30 11.73 -7.75
N LYS A 212 2.54 12.13 -6.49
CA LYS A 212 3.28 11.32 -5.51
C LYS A 212 2.58 10.00 -5.18
N ILE A 213 1.26 10.01 -5.02
CA ILE A 213 0.48 8.79 -4.79
C ILE A 213 0.59 7.85 -5.99
N LEU A 214 0.46 8.36 -7.21
CA LEU A 214 0.58 7.55 -8.43
C LEU A 214 1.98 6.95 -8.56
N ASP A 215 3.03 7.73 -8.31
CA ASP A 215 4.42 7.27 -8.32
C ASP A 215 4.68 6.18 -7.28
N LEU A 216 4.18 6.35 -6.04
CA LEU A 216 4.29 5.35 -4.99
C LEU A 216 3.61 4.02 -5.36
N VAL A 217 2.45 4.08 -6.01
CA VAL A 217 1.72 2.87 -6.44
C VAL A 217 2.40 2.22 -7.64
N GLU A 218 2.87 2.99 -8.60
CA GLU A 218 3.58 2.48 -9.78
C GLU A 218 4.93 1.86 -9.38
N ASN A 219 5.67 2.51 -8.50
CA ASN A 219 6.97 2.07 -8.01
C ASN A 219 6.91 1.04 -6.88
N SER A 220 5.74 0.80 -6.27
CA SER A 220 5.56 -0.22 -5.21
C SER A 220 5.97 -1.63 -5.64
N SER A 221 6.05 -1.88 -6.95
CA SER A 221 6.52 -3.16 -7.51
C SER A 221 8.04 -3.36 -7.45
N MET A 222 8.82 -2.33 -7.13
CA MET A 222 10.29 -2.43 -7.16
C MET A 222 10.87 -3.16 -5.94
N LYS A 223 10.23 -3.05 -4.76
CA LYS A 223 10.68 -3.74 -3.53
C LYS A 223 9.98 -5.10 -3.39
N LYS A 224 10.63 -6.15 -3.91
CA LYS A 224 10.09 -7.51 -3.92
C LYS A 224 10.02 -8.15 -2.54
N SER A 225 8.94 -8.86 -2.25
CA SER A 225 8.74 -9.69 -1.06
C SER A 225 9.74 -10.86 -0.98
N LYS A 226 9.85 -11.47 0.20
CA LYS A 226 10.62 -12.71 0.37
C LYS A 226 10.05 -13.83 -0.49
N SER A 227 8.73 -13.89 -0.61
CA SER A 227 8.02 -14.88 -1.42
C SER A 227 8.34 -14.73 -2.91
N GLU A 228 8.41 -13.50 -3.43
CA GLU A 228 8.83 -13.23 -4.82
C GLU A 228 10.32 -13.54 -5.05
N ASN A 229 11.18 -13.18 -4.09
CA ASN A 229 12.60 -13.52 -4.14
C ASN A 229 12.85 -15.03 -4.06
N PHE A 230 12.04 -15.75 -3.27
CA PHE A 230 12.08 -17.21 -3.21
C PHE A 230 11.82 -17.82 -4.59
N ILE A 231 10.81 -17.34 -5.33
CA ILE A 231 10.50 -17.86 -6.66
C ILE A 231 11.65 -17.62 -7.64
N THR A 232 12.23 -16.43 -7.61
CA THR A 232 13.37 -16.10 -8.48
C THR A 232 14.56 -17.02 -8.19
N LYS A 233 14.85 -17.31 -6.91
CA LYS A 233 15.88 -18.27 -6.50
C LYS A 233 15.50 -19.70 -6.86
N PHE A 234 14.24 -20.09 -6.60
CA PHE A 234 13.73 -21.43 -6.91
C PHE A 234 13.86 -21.71 -8.41
N ALA A 235 13.41 -20.82 -9.28
CA ALA A 235 13.51 -20.99 -10.73
C ALA A 235 14.96 -21.18 -11.19
N ARG A 236 15.91 -20.45 -10.60
CA ARG A 236 17.34 -20.55 -10.93
C ARG A 236 17.93 -21.94 -10.70
N TYR A 237 17.51 -22.66 -9.66
CA TYR A 237 17.99 -24.00 -9.35
C TYR A 237 17.09 -25.09 -9.92
N TYR A 238 15.80 -24.87 -9.91
CA TYR A 238 14.79 -25.83 -10.36
C TYR A 238 14.91 -26.15 -11.85
N THR A 239 15.02 -25.12 -12.70
CA THR A 239 15.06 -25.31 -14.15
C THR A 239 16.25 -26.14 -14.63
N PRO A 240 17.52 -25.87 -14.20
CA PRO A 240 18.63 -26.76 -14.53
C PRO A 240 18.50 -28.18 -13.98
N ALA A 241 17.95 -28.35 -12.77
CA ALA A 241 17.72 -29.66 -12.18
C ALA A 241 16.73 -30.49 -13.00
N VAL A 242 15.66 -29.85 -13.45
CA VAL A 242 14.64 -30.48 -14.32
C VAL A 242 15.21 -30.83 -15.70
N CYS A 243 15.98 -29.95 -16.32
CA CYS A 243 16.67 -30.25 -17.59
C CYS A 243 17.62 -31.44 -17.43
N GLY A 244 18.36 -31.49 -16.35
CA GLY A 244 19.21 -32.65 -16.01
C GLY A 244 18.41 -33.94 -15.83
N GLY A 245 17.30 -33.86 -15.10
CA GLY A 245 16.37 -34.98 -14.91
C GLY A 245 15.76 -35.47 -16.22
N ALA A 246 15.32 -34.57 -17.09
CA ALA A 246 14.82 -34.92 -18.42
C ALA A 246 15.89 -35.59 -19.30
N LEU A 247 17.12 -35.09 -19.26
CA LEU A 247 18.25 -35.68 -19.97
C LEU A 247 18.57 -37.07 -19.46
N LEU A 248 18.58 -37.27 -18.13
CA LEU A 248 18.75 -38.59 -17.51
C LEU A 248 17.61 -39.55 -17.91
N LEU A 249 16.37 -39.07 -17.94
CA LEU A 249 15.21 -39.85 -18.36
C LEU A 249 15.27 -40.24 -19.84
N ALA A 250 15.83 -39.37 -20.70
CA ALA A 250 16.01 -39.66 -22.13
C ALA A 250 17.14 -40.67 -22.41
N ILE A 251 18.18 -40.73 -21.57
CA ILE A 251 19.41 -41.48 -21.87
C ILE A 251 19.52 -42.76 -21.02
N LEU A 252 19.31 -42.68 -19.72
CA LEU A 252 19.63 -43.77 -18.76
C LEU A 252 18.75 -45.00 -18.96
N PRO A 253 17.39 -44.91 -19.07
CA PRO A 253 16.56 -46.09 -19.25
C PRO A 253 16.78 -46.80 -20.60
N PRO A 254 16.93 -46.11 -21.77
CA PRO A 254 17.31 -46.75 -23.04
C PRO A 254 18.63 -47.54 -22.94
N ILE A 255 19.65 -46.99 -22.27
CA ILE A 255 20.93 -47.68 -22.08
C ILE A 255 20.75 -48.94 -21.22
N ILE A 256 20.06 -48.84 -20.09
CA ILE A 256 19.78 -49.97 -19.20
C ILE A 256 19.02 -51.08 -19.95
N ARG A 257 18.00 -50.71 -20.74
CA ARG A 257 17.21 -51.65 -21.56
C ARG A 257 18.05 -52.29 -22.65
N LEU A 258 18.96 -51.55 -23.26
CA LEU A 258 19.88 -52.08 -24.27
C LEU A 258 20.80 -53.13 -23.65
N ILE A 259 21.36 -52.83 -22.49
CA ILE A 259 22.23 -53.78 -21.76
C ILE A 259 21.46 -55.01 -21.31
N SER A 260 20.19 -54.89 -20.92
CA SER A 260 19.32 -56.01 -20.51
C SER A 260 18.69 -56.75 -21.70
N GLY A 261 19.00 -56.40 -22.95
CA GLY A 261 18.49 -57.09 -24.15
C GLY A 261 17.02 -56.85 -24.47
N THR A 262 16.33 -55.89 -23.83
CA THR A 262 14.89 -55.65 -23.97
C THR A 262 14.57 -54.57 -25.02
N GLY A 263 15.56 -54.12 -25.79
CA GLY A 263 15.40 -53.09 -26.83
C GLY A 263 15.39 -51.66 -26.24
N ALA A 264 16.01 -50.70 -26.91
CA ALA A 264 16.28 -49.35 -26.36
C ALA A 264 15.02 -48.49 -26.23
N MET A 265 13.98 -48.67 -27.08
CA MET A 265 12.75 -47.84 -27.12
C MET A 265 12.99 -46.31 -27.04
N LEU A 266 14.01 -45.86 -27.78
CA LEU A 266 14.54 -44.49 -27.68
C LEU A 266 13.47 -43.40 -27.88
N GLY A 267 12.57 -43.60 -28.89
CA GLY A 267 11.50 -42.64 -29.17
C GLY A 267 10.55 -42.45 -27.99
N GLU A 268 10.17 -43.54 -27.28
CA GLU A 268 9.28 -43.50 -26.15
C GLU A 268 9.91 -42.75 -24.97
N TRP A 269 11.19 -43.01 -24.66
CA TRP A 269 11.86 -42.36 -23.54
C TRP A 269 12.16 -40.88 -23.82
N ILE A 270 12.44 -40.50 -25.08
CA ILE A 270 12.57 -39.11 -25.46
C ILE A 270 11.19 -38.40 -25.35
N THR A 271 10.08 -39.03 -25.80
CA THR A 271 8.75 -38.46 -25.61
C THR A 271 8.40 -38.25 -24.14
N ARG A 272 8.73 -39.20 -23.25
CA ARG A 272 8.58 -39.06 -21.80
C ARG A 272 9.41 -37.90 -21.25
N ALA A 273 10.65 -37.76 -21.70
CA ALA A 273 11.55 -36.66 -21.28
C ALA A 273 11.01 -35.29 -21.76
N LEU A 274 10.47 -35.20 -22.98
CA LEU A 274 9.87 -33.97 -23.49
C LEU A 274 8.58 -33.61 -22.73
N THR A 275 7.72 -34.63 -22.43
CA THR A 275 6.53 -34.44 -21.59
C THR A 275 6.92 -33.97 -20.18
N PHE A 276 7.96 -34.53 -19.60
CA PHE A 276 8.52 -34.13 -18.30
C PHE A 276 8.98 -32.66 -18.33
N LEU A 277 9.64 -32.21 -19.41
CA LEU A 277 10.03 -30.79 -19.58
C LEU A 277 8.82 -29.87 -19.64
N VAL A 278 7.76 -30.21 -20.36
CA VAL A 278 6.54 -29.39 -20.46
C VAL A 278 5.87 -29.26 -19.09
N ILE A 279 5.72 -30.38 -18.34
CA ILE A 279 5.11 -30.35 -17.00
C ILE A 279 5.90 -29.45 -16.04
N SER A 280 7.20 -29.36 -16.20
CA SER A 280 8.08 -28.73 -15.23
C SER A 280 8.12 -27.21 -15.26
N CYS A 281 7.47 -26.52 -16.23
CA CYS A 281 7.42 -25.06 -16.24
C CYS A 281 6.78 -24.50 -14.94
N PRO A 282 7.44 -23.65 -14.16
CA PRO A 282 6.87 -23.07 -12.94
C PRO A 282 5.92 -21.90 -13.20
N CYS A 283 5.26 -21.85 -14.39
CA CYS A 283 4.48 -20.71 -14.88
C CYS A 283 3.41 -20.24 -13.87
N ALA A 284 2.69 -21.16 -13.24
CA ALA A 284 1.66 -20.84 -12.26
C ALA A 284 2.21 -20.06 -11.04
N LEU A 285 3.41 -20.39 -10.57
CA LEU A 285 4.06 -19.72 -9.43
C LEU A 285 4.59 -18.34 -9.80
N VAL A 286 5.30 -18.27 -10.93
CA VAL A 286 5.94 -17.02 -11.41
C VAL A 286 4.92 -15.92 -11.63
N ILE A 287 3.68 -16.29 -11.98
CA ILE A 287 2.62 -15.34 -12.32
C ILE A 287 1.72 -15.05 -11.13
N SER A 288 1.22 -16.08 -10.45
CA SER A 288 0.16 -15.91 -9.45
C SER A 288 0.63 -15.19 -8.20
N ILE A 289 1.90 -15.29 -7.85
CA ILE A 289 2.42 -14.69 -6.61
C ILE A 289 2.57 -13.18 -6.73
N PRO A 290 3.28 -12.62 -7.72
CA PRO A 290 3.28 -11.17 -7.93
C PRO A 290 1.85 -10.62 -8.11
N LEU A 291 0.99 -11.33 -8.85
CA LEU A 291 -0.39 -10.92 -9.06
C LEU A 291 -1.18 -10.84 -7.73
N SER A 292 -0.96 -11.79 -6.81
CA SER A 292 -1.60 -11.78 -5.48
C SER A 292 -1.15 -10.55 -4.66
N PHE A 293 0.15 -10.23 -4.68
CA PHE A 293 0.66 -9.04 -4.01
C PHE A 293 0.14 -7.74 -4.64
N PHE A 294 0.10 -7.65 -5.97
CA PHE A 294 -0.50 -6.51 -6.66
C PHE A 294 -1.97 -6.33 -6.29
N ALA A 295 -2.73 -7.43 -6.25
CA ALA A 295 -4.11 -7.40 -5.84
C ALA A 295 -4.27 -6.94 -4.37
N GLY A 296 -3.40 -7.41 -3.46
CA GLY A 296 -3.37 -6.99 -2.06
C GLY A 296 -3.03 -5.52 -1.87
N ILE A 297 -2.00 -5.02 -2.57
CA ILE A 297 -1.62 -3.60 -2.57
C ILE A 297 -2.77 -2.75 -3.12
N GLY A 298 -3.39 -3.16 -4.23
CA GLY A 298 -4.55 -2.46 -4.78
C GLY A 298 -5.75 -2.44 -3.83
N CYS A 299 -6.00 -3.54 -3.10
CA CYS A 299 -7.03 -3.59 -2.07
C CYS A 299 -6.71 -2.63 -0.91
N ALA A 300 -5.45 -2.56 -0.45
CA ALA A 300 -5.01 -1.63 0.59
C ALA A 300 -5.20 -0.17 0.13
N SER A 301 -4.75 0.16 -1.07
CA SER A 301 -4.87 1.49 -1.65
C SER A 301 -6.33 1.95 -1.78
N ALA A 302 -7.23 1.06 -2.24
CA ALA A 302 -8.68 1.34 -2.33
C ALA A 302 -9.33 1.63 -0.97
N ASN A 303 -8.66 1.26 0.13
CA ASN A 303 -9.09 1.52 1.51
C ASN A 303 -8.29 2.66 2.17
N GLY A 304 -7.58 3.47 1.40
CA GLY A 304 -6.80 4.61 1.90
C GLY A 304 -5.50 4.21 2.61
N VAL A 305 -4.93 3.05 2.29
CA VAL A 305 -3.65 2.58 2.83
C VAL A 305 -2.67 2.38 1.69
N LEU A 306 -1.69 3.24 1.56
CA LEU A 306 -0.60 3.12 0.58
C LEU A 306 0.51 2.24 1.11
N VAL A 307 0.87 1.20 0.37
CA VAL A 307 1.96 0.28 0.70
C VAL A 307 3.05 0.40 -0.35
N LYS A 308 4.25 0.80 0.03
CA LYS A 308 5.37 1.09 -0.89
C LYS A 308 6.08 -0.15 -1.47
N GLY A 309 5.58 -1.35 -1.17
CA GLY A 309 6.17 -2.58 -1.72
C GLY A 309 5.55 -3.86 -1.20
N SER A 310 5.66 -4.93 -1.98
CA SER A 310 5.16 -6.26 -1.59
C SER A 310 5.89 -6.82 -0.36
N ASN A 311 7.16 -6.44 -0.15
CA ASN A 311 7.93 -6.79 1.04
C ASN A 311 7.32 -6.20 2.32
N TYR A 312 6.75 -4.99 2.27
CA TYR A 312 6.11 -4.37 3.43
C TYR A 312 4.73 -4.98 3.72
N LEU A 313 4.00 -5.35 2.67
CA LEU A 313 2.76 -6.10 2.84
C LEU A 313 3.03 -7.47 3.50
N GLU A 314 4.10 -8.16 3.08
CA GLU A 314 4.53 -9.42 3.71
C GLU A 314 4.97 -9.19 5.16
N ALA A 315 5.79 -8.17 5.42
CA ALA A 315 6.27 -7.83 6.75
C ALA A 315 5.14 -7.50 7.72
N LEU A 316 4.11 -6.75 7.26
CA LEU A 316 2.96 -6.38 8.08
C LEU A 316 2.16 -7.60 8.56
N SER A 317 2.09 -8.68 7.77
CA SER A 317 1.45 -9.92 8.20
C SER A 317 2.22 -10.62 9.32
N ASP A 318 3.55 -10.45 9.37
CA ASP A 318 4.44 -11.03 10.36
C ASP A 318 4.67 -10.11 11.58
N THR A 319 3.98 -8.97 11.64
CA THR A 319 4.12 -8.01 12.73
C THR A 319 3.69 -8.62 14.06
N GLN A 320 4.59 -8.51 15.04
CA GLN A 320 4.41 -8.99 16.42
C GLN A 320 4.15 -7.83 17.37
N TYR A 321 4.91 -6.73 17.22
CA TYR A 321 4.81 -5.54 18.06
C TYR A 321 4.39 -4.35 17.22
N VAL A 322 3.46 -3.54 17.76
CA VAL A 322 3.11 -2.24 17.18
C VAL A 322 3.41 -1.17 18.21
N VAL A 323 4.27 -0.25 17.83
CA VAL A 323 4.73 0.88 18.64
C VAL A 323 4.12 2.15 18.07
N PHE A 324 3.50 2.95 18.92
CA PHE A 324 2.82 4.18 18.53
C PHE A 324 3.54 5.39 19.14
N ASP A 325 3.70 6.44 18.37
CA ASP A 325 3.80 7.77 18.96
C ASP A 325 2.45 8.17 19.56
N LYS A 326 2.46 9.08 20.52
CA LYS A 326 1.21 9.57 21.12
C LYS A 326 0.59 10.69 20.28
N THR A 327 1.35 11.78 20.12
CA THR A 327 0.85 13.06 19.58
C THR A 327 0.67 13.00 18.08
N GLY A 328 -0.49 13.44 17.56
CA GLY A 328 -0.79 13.35 16.13
C GLY A 328 -1.10 11.93 15.63
N THR A 329 -0.78 10.88 16.39
CA THR A 329 -0.96 9.47 16.02
C THR A 329 -2.17 8.85 16.74
N LEU A 330 -2.10 8.68 18.07
CA LEU A 330 -3.22 8.20 18.89
C LEU A 330 -4.15 9.33 19.34
N THR A 331 -3.63 10.55 19.33
CA THR A 331 -4.33 11.79 19.65
C THR A 331 -4.39 12.70 18.43
N LYS A 332 -5.23 13.72 18.49
CA LYS A 332 -5.43 14.67 17.36
C LYS A 332 -4.27 15.63 17.15
N GLY A 333 -3.32 15.72 18.11
CA GLY A 333 -2.27 16.73 18.12
C GLY A 333 -2.81 18.16 18.34
N VAL A 334 -4.06 18.27 18.74
CA VAL A 334 -4.74 19.54 19.00
C VAL A 334 -5.04 19.62 20.49
N PHE A 335 -4.56 20.68 21.10
CA PHE A 335 -4.88 20.98 22.48
C PHE A 335 -6.33 21.50 22.58
N GLU A 336 -7.12 20.90 23.43
CA GLU A 336 -8.49 21.35 23.72
C GLU A 336 -8.69 21.52 25.23
N VAL A 337 -9.55 22.47 25.61
CA VAL A 337 -9.97 22.63 26.99
C VAL A 337 -10.83 21.44 27.38
N THR A 338 -10.33 20.62 28.28
CA THR A 338 -10.99 19.40 28.78
C THR A 338 -11.67 19.58 30.12
N GLY A 339 -11.31 20.63 30.87
CA GLY A 339 -11.91 20.95 32.16
C GLY A 339 -11.79 22.42 32.51
N ILE A 340 -12.83 23.01 33.09
CA ILE A 340 -12.88 24.37 33.61
C ILE A 340 -13.35 24.29 35.06
N TYR A 341 -12.46 24.68 35.98
CA TYR A 341 -12.66 24.56 37.42
C TYR A 341 -12.55 25.94 38.06
N PRO A 342 -13.67 26.67 38.17
CA PRO A 342 -13.67 27.98 38.82
C PRO A 342 -13.48 27.83 40.32
N ALA A 343 -12.86 28.85 40.96
CA ALA A 343 -12.68 28.95 42.38
C ALA A 343 -13.33 30.24 42.90
N ASN A 344 -13.60 30.27 44.19
CA ASN A 344 -14.23 31.40 44.88
C ASN A 344 -15.56 31.84 44.19
N ASN A 345 -15.71 33.13 43.92
CA ASN A 345 -16.93 33.72 43.35
C ASN A 345 -16.93 33.77 41.80
N PHE A 346 -16.01 33.09 41.14
CA PHE A 346 -15.94 33.05 39.68
C PHE A 346 -16.81 31.92 39.11
N ASP A 347 -17.40 32.16 37.99
CA ASP A 347 -18.08 31.12 37.19
C ASP A 347 -17.21 30.64 35.99
N LYS A 348 -17.67 29.60 35.30
CA LYS A 348 -16.91 29.02 34.21
C LYS A 348 -16.74 29.99 33.02
N ASP A 349 -17.77 30.78 32.73
CA ASP A 349 -17.77 31.69 31.59
C ASP A 349 -16.82 32.88 31.88
N THR A 350 -16.80 33.38 33.11
CA THR A 350 -15.86 34.42 33.54
C THR A 350 -14.41 33.91 33.51
N LEU A 351 -14.18 32.68 34.02
CA LEU A 351 -12.84 32.12 34.07
C LEU A 351 -12.25 31.92 32.68
N ILE A 352 -13.02 31.33 31.72
CA ILE A 352 -12.54 31.12 30.35
C ILE A 352 -12.37 32.46 29.61
N ARG A 353 -13.24 33.45 29.87
CA ARG A 353 -13.12 34.80 29.31
C ARG A 353 -11.81 35.47 29.77
N LEU A 354 -11.53 35.50 31.09
CA LEU A 354 -10.31 36.09 31.63
C LEU A 354 -9.05 35.45 31.04
N ALA A 355 -9.03 34.12 30.91
CA ALA A 355 -7.91 33.40 30.31
C ALA A 355 -7.76 33.72 28.83
N ALA A 356 -8.86 33.70 28.03
CA ALA A 356 -8.82 33.97 26.60
C ALA A 356 -8.42 35.42 26.29
N PHE A 357 -8.86 36.39 27.11
CA PHE A 357 -8.52 37.79 26.95
C PHE A 357 -7.04 38.04 27.33
N ALA A 358 -6.54 37.47 28.45
CA ALA A 358 -5.14 37.56 28.82
C ALA A 358 -4.21 37.01 27.74
N GLU A 359 -4.59 35.91 27.10
CA GLU A 359 -3.84 35.20 26.04
C GLU A 359 -4.18 35.68 24.62
N SER A 360 -4.87 36.83 24.48
CA SER A 360 -5.40 37.33 23.19
C SER A 360 -4.32 37.55 22.13
N ALA A 361 -3.17 38.06 22.53
CA ALA A 361 -2.03 38.37 21.65
C ALA A 361 -1.12 37.15 21.37
N SER A 362 -1.24 36.05 22.11
CA SER A 362 -0.38 34.90 21.98
C SER A 362 -0.85 33.96 20.86
N SER A 363 0.10 33.43 20.07
CA SER A 363 -0.13 32.36 19.07
C SER A 363 0.17 30.95 19.61
N HIS A 364 0.48 30.84 20.89
CA HIS A 364 0.77 29.54 21.51
C HIS A 364 -0.42 28.58 21.40
N PRO A 365 -0.24 27.26 21.14
CA PRO A 365 -1.34 26.29 21.01
C PRO A 365 -2.33 26.30 22.18
N ILE A 366 -1.84 26.53 23.42
CA ILE A 366 -2.67 26.70 24.62
C ILE A 366 -3.59 27.91 24.48
N SER A 367 -3.04 29.05 24.05
CA SER A 367 -3.79 30.29 23.87
C SER A 367 -4.86 30.16 22.77
N VAL A 368 -4.53 29.48 21.67
CA VAL A 368 -5.48 29.16 20.59
C VAL A 368 -6.64 28.31 21.12
N SER A 369 -6.34 27.31 21.97
CA SER A 369 -7.34 26.45 22.60
C SER A 369 -8.30 27.24 23.53
N LEU A 370 -7.75 28.14 24.34
CA LEU A 370 -8.53 29.00 25.24
C LEU A 370 -9.46 29.92 24.43
N LYS A 371 -8.94 30.59 23.39
CA LYS A 371 -9.71 31.47 22.52
C LYS A 371 -10.82 30.71 21.78
N LYS A 372 -10.53 29.51 21.27
CA LYS A 372 -11.50 28.62 20.60
C LYS A 372 -12.62 28.19 21.55
N ASN A 373 -12.28 27.85 22.80
CA ASN A 373 -13.28 27.44 23.79
C ASN A 373 -14.16 28.60 24.26
N TYR A 374 -13.61 29.82 24.36
CA TYR A 374 -14.39 31.02 24.64
C TYR A 374 -15.44 31.28 23.53
N GLY A 375 -15.13 31.03 22.26
CA GLY A 375 -16.07 30.98 21.14
C GLY A 375 -16.76 32.31 20.78
N LYS A 376 -16.37 33.42 21.40
CA LYS A 376 -16.87 34.77 21.11
C LYS A 376 -15.72 35.65 20.63
N GLU A 377 -16.07 36.74 19.93
CA GLU A 377 -15.10 37.71 19.48
C GLU A 377 -14.45 38.42 20.70
N ILE A 378 -13.11 38.50 20.69
CA ILE A 378 -12.36 39.17 21.77
C ILE A 378 -12.24 40.64 21.41
N ASN A 379 -12.87 41.50 22.23
CA ASN A 379 -12.71 42.92 22.08
C ASN A 379 -11.33 43.35 22.63
N ILE A 380 -10.43 43.71 21.73
CA ILE A 380 -9.05 44.09 22.07
C ILE A 380 -9.01 45.36 22.90
N ASP A 381 -10.00 46.24 22.81
CA ASP A 381 -10.07 47.48 23.60
C ASP A 381 -10.26 47.23 25.11
N GLU A 382 -10.75 46.02 25.49
CA GLU A 382 -10.91 45.60 26.89
C GLU A 382 -9.61 45.02 27.49
N VAL A 383 -8.51 44.91 26.67
CA VAL A 383 -7.23 44.32 27.08
C VAL A 383 -6.11 45.31 26.91
N SER A 384 -5.31 45.49 27.93
CA SER A 384 -4.13 46.33 27.86
C SER A 384 -2.98 45.74 28.67
N ASP A 385 -1.78 46.31 28.54
CA ASP A 385 -0.57 45.91 29.27
C ASP A 385 -0.31 44.41 29.28
N ILE A 386 -0.38 43.77 28.09
CA ILE A 386 -0.10 42.34 27.91
C ILE A 386 1.42 42.13 27.99
N GLN A 387 1.86 41.30 28.92
CA GLN A 387 3.26 40.95 29.12
C GLN A 387 3.41 39.44 29.17
N GLU A 388 4.20 38.88 28.24
CA GLU A 388 4.57 37.47 28.29
C GLU A 388 5.72 37.28 29.31
N ILE A 389 5.50 36.36 30.25
CA ILE A 389 6.49 35.98 31.27
C ILE A 389 7.06 34.62 30.86
N ALA A 390 8.25 34.66 30.23
CA ALA A 390 8.87 33.48 29.62
C ALA A 390 8.92 32.27 30.57
N GLY A 391 8.36 31.14 30.10
CA GLY A 391 8.30 29.88 30.86
C GLY A 391 7.31 29.87 32.04
N HIS A 392 6.49 30.94 32.23
CA HIS A 392 5.53 31.04 33.31
C HIS A 392 4.09 31.26 32.86
N GLY A 393 3.87 32.11 31.87
CA GLY A 393 2.54 32.47 31.35
C GLY A 393 2.45 33.95 30.96
N VAL A 394 1.27 34.52 31.04
CA VAL A 394 0.95 35.88 30.59
C VAL A 394 0.34 36.70 31.74
N SER A 395 0.66 38.00 31.79
CA SER A 395 0.01 39.01 32.58
C SER A 395 -0.68 40.01 31.65
N ALA A 396 -1.92 40.39 31.94
CA ALA A 396 -2.66 41.40 31.19
C ALA A 396 -3.59 42.20 32.09
N LEU A 397 -3.97 43.41 31.66
CA LEU A 397 -5.12 44.13 32.27
C LEU A 397 -6.36 43.86 31.43
N VAL A 398 -7.35 43.19 32.01
CA VAL A 398 -8.63 42.86 31.39
C VAL A 398 -9.74 43.62 32.12
N ASP A 399 -10.47 44.50 31.46
CA ASP A 399 -11.43 45.43 32.08
C ASP A 399 -10.84 46.23 33.24
N GLY A 400 -9.57 46.63 33.14
CA GLY A 400 -8.84 47.34 34.18
C GLY A 400 -8.39 46.50 35.39
N LYS A 401 -8.63 45.18 35.37
CA LYS A 401 -8.20 44.22 36.39
C LYS A 401 -6.94 43.49 35.97
N ARG A 402 -5.99 43.28 36.88
CA ARG A 402 -4.77 42.55 36.60
C ARG A 402 -5.06 41.04 36.58
N VAL A 403 -4.89 40.44 35.43
CA VAL A 403 -5.09 39.01 35.23
C VAL A 403 -3.76 38.33 34.95
N PHE A 404 -3.48 37.25 35.67
CA PHE A 404 -2.38 36.34 35.37
C PHE A 404 -2.95 35.02 34.89
N ALA A 405 -2.48 34.52 33.73
CA ALA A 405 -2.80 33.21 33.21
C ALA A 405 -1.50 32.43 32.93
N GLY A 406 -1.31 31.27 33.56
CA GLY A 406 -0.06 30.52 33.41
C GLY A 406 0.06 29.31 34.33
N ASN A 407 1.29 28.83 34.49
CA ASN A 407 1.57 27.67 35.31
C ASN A 407 1.64 27.97 36.82
N ILE A 408 1.77 26.91 37.62
CA ILE A 408 1.84 27.04 39.09
C ILE A 408 3.03 27.91 39.58
N LYS A 409 4.11 27.98 38.76
CA LYS A 409 5.28 28.82 39.11
C LYS A 409 4.93 30.30 39.03
N LEU A 410 4.07 30.71 38.07
CA LEU A 410 3.56 32.06 37.95
C LEU A 410 2.75 32.43 39.19
N MET A 411 1.83 31.58 39.60
CA MET A 411 0.99 31.83 40.81
C MET A 411 1.85 31.97 42.08
N LYS A 412 2.85 31.11 42.24
CA LYS A 412 3.82 31.22 43.36
C LYS A 412 4.64 32.50 43.32
N LYS A 413 5.06 32.96 42.15
CA LYS A 413 5.83 34.21 41.98
C LYS A 413 5.02 35.42 42.38
N GLU A 414 3.72 35.41 42.07
CA GLU A 414 2.79 36.49 42.41
C GLU A 414 2.13 36.33 43.80
N ASN A 415 2.61 35.35 44.60
CA ASN A 415 2.10 35.04 45.95
C ASN A 415 0.60 34.66 45.98
N ILE A 416 0.10 34.04 44.94
CA ILE A 416 -1.29 33.61 44.85
C ILE A 416 -1.38 32.17 45.37
N SER A 417 -2.22 31.96 46.39
CA SER A 417 -2.49 30.62 46.92
C SER A 417 -3.43 29.85 45.97
N VAL A 418 -3.00 28.67 45.52
CA VAL A 418 -3.76 27.80 44.64
C VAL A 418 -4.35 26.65 45.47
N GLU A 419 -5.67 26.55 45.48
CA GLU A 419 -6.39 25.53 46.28
C GLU A 419 -6.64 24.21 45.53
N CYS A 420 -6.25 24.13 44.27
CA CYS A 420 -6.57 22.99 43.43
C CYS A 420 -5.33 22.48 42.66
N GLU A 421 -4.98 21.23 42.87
CA GLU A 421 -4.01 20.52 42.04
C GLU A 421 -4.74 19.53 41.11
N HIS A 422 -4.76 19.85 39.83
CA HIS A 422 -5.24 18.91 38.79
C HIS A 422 -4.02 18.35 38.07
N ASP A 423 -3.92 17.04 38.06
CA ASP A 423 -2.85 16.30 37.34
C ASP A 423 -3.26 15.94 35.90
N GLU A 424 -4.35 16.50 35.37
CA GLU A 424 -5.04 16.02 34.19
C GLU A 424 -4.63 16.71 32.87
N GLY A 425 -3.41 17.09 32.67
CA GLY A 425 -2.96 17.73 31.44
C GLY A 425 -2.10 18.97 31.73
N THR A 426 -2.05 19.89 30.77
CA THR A 426 -1.46 21.20 31.01
C THR A 426 -2.47 22.08 31.74
N VAL A 427 -2.18 22.44 32.98
CA VAL A 427 -3.07 23.27 33.77
C VAL A 427 -2.68 24.73 33.61
N VAL A 428 -3.62 25.55 33.16
CA VAL A 428 -3.53 27.01 33.15
C VAL A 428 -4.26 27.54 34.37
N TYR A 429 -3.50 28.06 35.34
CA TYR A 429 -4.05 28.75 36.52
C TYR A 429 -4.33 30.18 36.17
N VAL A 430 -5.46 30.69 36.62
CA VAL A 430 -5.89 32.07 36.37
C VAL A 430 -6.14 32.78 37.69
N SER A 431 -5.67 34.01 37.76
CA SER A 431 -5.98 34.92 38.88
C SER A 431 -6.43 36.27 38.38
N CYS A 432 -7.22 36.98 39.17
CA CYS A 432 -7.75 38.29 38.88
C CYS A 432 -7.57 39.18 40.12
N ASP A 433 -6.88 40.32 39.98
CA ASP A 433 -6.56 41.26 41.06
C ASP A 433 -5.96 40.61 42.34
N GLY A 434 -5.09 39.61 42.13
CA GLY A 434 -4.43 38.91 43.23
C GLY A 434 -5.25 37.78 43.86
N GLU A 435 -6.51 37.59 43.46
CA GLU A 435 -7.35 36.48 43.89
C GLU A 435 -7.31 35.31 42.90
N TYR A 436 -7.22 34.08 43.41
CA TYR A 436 -7.27 32.87 42.57
C TYR A 436 -8.66 32.69 41.98
N ALA A 437 -8.76 32.79 40.65
CA ALA A 437 -10.02 32.65 39.93
C ALA A 437 -10.37 31.21 39.55
N GLY A 438 -9.36 30.33 39.44
CA GLY A 438 -9.56 28.93 39.09
C GLY A 438 -8.49 28.40 38.18
N CYS A 439 -8.72 27.20 37.67
CA CYS A 439 -7.83 26.58 36.68
C CYS A 439 -8.58 25.99 35.47
N ILE A 440 -7.88 25.98 34.36
CA ILE A 440 -8.34 25.41 33.09
C ILE A 440 -7.39 24.29 32.69
N VAL A 441 -7.92 23.12 32.49
CA VAL A 441 -7.16 21.93 32.05
C VAL A 441 -7.25 21.81 30.55
N ILE A 442 -6.09 21.72 29.94
CA ILE A 442 -5.93 21.60 28.50
C ILE A 442 -5.17 20.30 28.23
N SER A 443 -5.71 19.46 27.37
CA SER A 443 -5.06 18.20 26.99
C SER A 443 -5.22 17.90 25.52
N ASP A 444 -4.32 17.09 25.01
CA ASP A 444 -4.39 16.55 23.67
C ASP A 444 -5.48 15.48 23.61
N VAL A 445 -6.39 15.60 22.67
CA VAL A 445 -7.60 14.78 22.57
C VAL A 445 -7.32 13.46 21.87
N VAL A 446 -7.66 12.35 22.50
CA VAL A 446 -7.59 11.02 21.90
C VAL A 446 -8.53 10.93 20.69
N LYS A 447 -8.05 10.38 19.54
CA LYS A 447 -8.88 10.15 18.37
C LYS A 447 -9.97 9.09 18.69
N GLU A 448 -11.17 9.28 18.17
CA GLU A 448 -12.34 8.43 18.44
C GLU A 448 -12.10 6.95 18.16
N ASN A 449 -11.35 6.66 17.07
CA ASN A 449 -11.08 5.31 16.62
C ASN A 449 -9.84 4.66 17.27
N SER A 450 -9.04 5.37 18.08
CA SER A 450 -7.78 4.83 18.65
C SER A 450 -8.02 3.61 19.53
N LYS A 451 -9.02 3.65 20.40
CA LYS A 451 -9.39 2.50 21.26
C LYS A 451 -9.80 1.27 20.43
N LYS A 452 -10.60 1.51 19.38
CA LYS A 452 -11.04 0.46 18.45
C LYS A 452 -9.87 -0.11 17.67
N ALA A 453 -8.91 0.74 17.25
CA ALA A 453 -7.70 0.35 16.56
C ALA A 453 -6.86 -0.62 17.41
N ILE A 454 -6.54 -0.24 18.65
CA ILE A 454 -5.77 -1.08 19.59
C ILE A 454 -6.47 -2.42 19.83
N SER A 455 -7.77 -2.41 20.13
CA SER A 455 -8.56 -3.63 20.33
C SER A 455 -8.56 -4.54 19.09
N SER A 456 -8.68 -3.96 17.88
CA SER A 456 -8.69 -4.73 16.63
C SER A 456 -7.30 -5.31 16.31
N LEU A 457 -6.23 -4.59 16.61
CA LEU A 457 -4.86 -5.07 16.46
C LEU A 457 -4.60 -6.29 17.36
N LYS A 458 -4.97 -6.21 18.63
CA LYS A 458 -4.86 -7.34 19.57
C LYS A 458 -5.65 -8.56 19.08
N LYS A 459 -6.89 -8.37 18.63
CA LYS A 459 -7.70 -9.45 18.04
C LYS A 459 -7.10 -10.03 16.77
N SER A 460 -6.32 -9.26 16.02
CA SER A 460 -5.65 -9.71 14.81
C SER A 460 -4.36 -10.51 15.07
N GLY A 461 -3.95 -10.70 16.34
CA GLY A 461 -2.78 -11.47 16.74
C GLY A 461 -1.50 -10.63 16.85
N ILE A 462 -1.61 -9.35 17.22
CA ILE A 462 -0.49 -8.53 17.70
C ILE A 462 -0.26 -8.90 19.18
N ASP A 463 0.98 -9.26 19.51
CA ASP A 463 1.34 -9.73 20.86
C ASP A 463 1.50 -8.56 21.83
N LYS A 464 1.96 -7.39 21.34
CA LYS A 464 2.25 -6.25 22.19
C LYS A 464 1.98 -4.92 21.46
N THR A 465 1.28 -4.01 22.16
CA THR A 465 1.04 -2.63 21.73
C THR A 465 1.72 -1.68 22.71
N VAL A 466 2.61 -0.82 22.22
CA VAL A 466 3.46 0.06 23.03
C VAL A 466 3.24 1.51 22.63
N MET A 467 3.24 2.44 23.56
CA MET A 467 3.22 3.88 23.29
C MET A 467 4.53 4.53 23.73
N LEU A 468 5.13 5.35 22.88
CA LEU A 468 6.27 6.20 23.18
C LEU A 468 5.84 7.66 23.16
N THR A 469 6.22 8.46 24.14
CA THR A 469 5.87 9.88 24.22
C THR A 469 6.88 10.72 24.99
N GLY A 470 7.02 11.98 24.62
CA GLY A 470 7.76 12.98 25.40
C GLY A 470 6.98 13.57 26.58
N ASP A 471 5.68 13.24 26.71
CA ASP A 471 4.83 13.77 27.78
C ASP A 471 5.20 13.21 29.15
N SER A 472 4.65 13.84 30.19
CA SER A 472 4.79 13.37 31.56
C SER A 472 4.24 11.97 31.76
N LYS A 473 4.84 11.24 32.71
CA LYS A 473 4.45 9.86 33.03
C LYS A 473 2.96 9.73 33.36
N GLN A 474 2.38 10.70 34.08
CA GLN A 474 0.95 10.70 34.46
C GLN A 474 0.03 10.82 33.24
N ALA A 475 0.36 11.74 32.31
CA ALA A 475 -0.41 11.91 31.06
C ALA A 475 -0.33 10.65 30.18
N ALA A 476 0.85 10.08 30.05
CA ALA A 476 1.07 8.86 29.28
C ALA A 476 0.31 7.66 29.87
N GLU A 477 0.34 7.47 31.18
CA GLU A 477 -0.33 6.37 31.87
C GLU A 477 -1.86 6.41 31.65
N ARG A 478 -2.46 7.59 31.73
CA ARG A 478 -3.91 7.77 31.50
C ARG A 478 -4.31 7.39 30.07
N VAL A 479 -3.59 7.91 29.08
CA VAL A 479 -3.84 7.59 27.68
C VAL A 479 -3.67 6.09 27.44
N ALA A 480 -2.60 5.49 27.95
CA ALA A 480 -2.34 4.06 27.80
C ALA A 480 -3.45 3.20 28.41
N LYS A 481 -3.90 3.52 29.63
CA LYS A 481 -5.03 2.83 30.30
C LYS A 481 -6.36 2.99 29.55
N SER A 482 -6.67 4.21 29.09
CA SER A 482 -7.94 4.49 28.38
C SER A 482 -8.04 3.74 27.06
N LEU A 483 -6.92 3.57 26.36
CA LEU A 483 -6.82 2.86 25.08
C LEU A 483 -6.61 1.35 25.26
N GLY A 484 -6.18 0.92 26.45
CA GLY A 484 -5.87 -0.48 26.72
C GLY A 484 -4.56 -0.95 26.08
N LEU A 485 -3.53 -0.09 26.03
CA LEU A 485 -2.19 -0.43 25.59
C LEU A 485 -1.50 -1.37 26.60
N ASP A 486 -0.54 -2.18 26.13
CA ASP A 486 0.17 -3.14 26.99
C ASP A 486 1.34 -2.51 27.73
N GLU A 487 1.99 -1.50 27.12
CA GLU A 487 3.16 -0.83 27.66
C GLU A 487 3.21 0.63 27.21
N TYR A 488 3.82 1.49 27.99
CA TYR A 488 4.10 2.87 27.61
C TYR A 488 5.43 3.35 28.20
N HIS A 489 6.08 4.28 27.49
CA HIS A 489 7.28 4.98 27.96
C HIS A 489 7.09 6.47 27.74
N ALA A 490 7.35 7.22 28.78
CA ALA A 490 7.10 8.65 28.90
C ALA A 490 8.40 9.43 29.07
N GLU A 491 8.32 10.75 28.94
CA GLU A 491 9.44 11.69 29.14
C GLU A 491 10.63 11.43 28.21
N LEU A 492 10.35 10.93 27.00
CA LEU A 492 11.36 10.53 26.02
C LEU A 492 11.76 11.71 25.13
N LEU A 493 13.06 11.88 24.93
CA LEU A 493 13.61 12.68 23.86
C LEU A 493 13.51 11.93 22.52
N PRO A 494 13.61 12.59 21.37
CA PRO A 494 13.58 11.92 20.07
C PRO A 494 14.63 10.80 19.93
N SER A 495 15.83 10.96 20.47
CA SER A 495 16.87 9.92 20.55
C SER A 495 16.44 8.71 21.35
N ASP A 496 15.79 8.94 22.49
CA ASP A 496 15.38 7.87 23.40
C ASP A 496 14.29 6.99 22.76
N LYS A 497 13.42 7.59 21.90
CA LYS A 497 12.43 6.83 21.13
C LYS A 497 13.12 5.82 20.20
N VAL A 498 14.22 6.19 19.53
CA VAL A 498 15.00 5.30 18.68
C VAL A 498 15.58 4.15 19.50
N ASP A 499 16.20 4.45 20.64
CA ASP A 499 16.80 3.46 21.54
C ASP A 499 15.74 2.46 22.06
N TRP A 500 14.54 2.92 22.39
CA TRP A 500 13.44 2.06 22.79
C TRP A 500 12.98 1.15 21.66
N VAL A 501 12.88 1.66 20.43
CA VAL A 501 12.54 0.84 19.27
C VAL A 501 13.63 -0.22 19.03
N GLU A 502 14.92 0.11 19.15
CA GLU A 502 16.00 -0.88 19.04
C GLU A 502 15.94 -1.95 20.13
N LYS A 503 15.63 -1.56 21.35
CA LYS A 503 15.43 -2.50 22.46
C LYS A 503 14.26 -3.46 22.17
N LEU A 504 13.14 -2.96 21.69
CA LEU A 504 11.98 -3.79 21.30
C LEU A 504 12.28 -4.67 20.08
N LEU A 505 13.07 -4.18 19.12
CA LEU A 505 13.56 -4.97 17.99
C LEU A 505 14.41 -6.16 18.44
N SER A 506 15.20 -6.02 19.51
CA SER A 506 16.00 -7.09 20.08
C SER A 506 15.17 -8.14 20.84
N GLN A 507 14.02 -7.75 21.38
CA GLN A 507 13.13 -8.62 22.19
C GLN A 507 12.17 -9.45 21.36
N LYS A 508 11.85 -9.02 20.13
CA LYS A 508 10.92 -9.75 19.26
C LYS A 508 11.52 -11.07 18.77
N SER A 509 10.67 -12.01 18.39
CA SER A 509 11.10 -13.26 17.76
C SER A 509 11.84 -12.99 16.44
N ALA A 510 12.89 -13.74 16.14
CA ALA A 510 13.79 -13.50 15.00
C ALA A 510 13.09 -13.38 13.63
N LYS A 511 11.97 -14.10 13.42
CA LYS A 511 11.19 -14.08 12.18
C LYS A 511 10.06 -13.05 12.19
N LYS A 512 9.77 -12.46 13.33
CA LYS A 512 8.68 -11.51 13.50
C LYS A 512 9.14 -10.08 13.26
N LYS A 513 8.18 -9.16 13.10
CA LYS A 513 8.38 -7.78 12.71
C LYS A 513 7.84 -6.82 13.76
N LEU A 514 8.44 -5.62 13.84
CA LEU A 514 7.97 -4.50 14.62
C LEU A 514 7.55 -3.38 13.65
N ALA A 515 6.32 -2.88 13.85
CA ALA A 515 5.83 -1.69 13.16
C ALA A 515 5.87 -0.50 14.12
N PHE A 516 6.38 0.63 13.64
CA PHE A 516 6.27 1.93 14.33
C PHE A 516 5.28 2.81 13.58
N VAL A 517 4.40 3.47 14.33
CA VAL A 517 3.34 4.35 13.81
C VAL A 517 3.57 5.76 14.37
N GLY A 518 3.72 6.74 13.48
CA GLY A 518 3.96 8.14 13.85
C GLY A 518 3.35 9.10 12.83
N ASP A 519 3.42 10.41 13.12
CA ASP A 519 2.97 11.48 12.21
C ASP A 519 3.97 11.81 11.09
N GLY A 520 5.19 11.31 11.21
CA GLY A 520 6.25 11.38 10.20
C GLY A 520 7.09 12.67 10.20
N ILE A 521 6.66 13.74 10.85
CA ILE A 521 7.41 15.01 10.84
C ILE A 521 8.58 14.91 11.83
N ASN A 522 8.28 14.52 13.07
CA ASN A 522 9.25 14.43 14.15
C ASN A 522 9.85 13.03 14.32
N ASP A 523 9.14 12.02 13.81
CA ASP A 523 9.46 10.61 14.01
C ASP A 523 10.16 9.94 12.82
N ALA A 524 10.58 10.69 11.78
CA ALA A 524 11.25 10.15 10.60
C ALA A 524 12.45 9.23 10.93
N PRO A 525 13.32 9.55 11.91
CA PRO A 525 14.40 8.63 12.32
C PRO A 525 13.89 7.32 12.90
N VAL A 526 12.80 7.36 13.66
CA VAL A 526 12.19 6.19 14.32
C VAL A 526 11.47 5.31 13.28
N LEU A 527 10.72 5.95 12.36
CA LEU A 527 10.04 5.29 11.23
C LEU A 527 11.03 4.51 10.37
N SER A 528 12.16 5.12 10.04
CA SER A 528 13.21 4.48 9.23
C SER A 528 13.94 3.35 9.98
N ARG A 529 13.96 3.38 11.31
CA ARG A 529 14.66 2.38 12.12
C ARG A 529 13.83 1.13 12.38
N ALA A 530 12.51 1.22 12.40
CA ALA A 530 11.60 0.11 12.58
C ALA A 530 11.69 -0.90 11.42
N ASP A 531 11.22 -2.14 11.60
CA ASP A 531 11.07 -3.08 10.48
C ASP A 531 10.03 -2.59 9.46
N ILE A 532 9.04 -1.81 9.93
CA ILE A 532 8.01 -1.16 9.12
C ILE A 532 7.68 0.19 9.74
N GLY A 533 7.89 1.26 8.98
CA GLY A 533 7.41 2.60 9.33
C GLY A 533 6.01 2.84 8.75
N ILE A 534 5.07 3.26 9.59
CA ILE A 534 3.70 3.62 9.19
C ILE A 534 3.47 5.09 9.52
N ALA A 535 3.22 5.92 8.51
CA ALA A 535 2.87 7.33 8.70
C ALA A 535 1.36 7.53 8.72
N MET A 536 0.91 8.39 9.64
CA MET A 536 -0.48 8.81 9.83
C MET A 536 -0.77 10.11 9.10
N GLY A 537 -1.98 10.24 8.51
CA GLY A 537 -2.52 11.52 8.02
C GLY A 537 -1.65 12.26 7.00
N ALA A 538 -0.88 11.53 6.20
CA ALA A 538 0.23 12.06 5.40
C ALA A 538 -0.17 12.94 4.19
N LEU A 539 -1.45 13.29 4.02
CA LEU A 539 -1.91 14.12 2.89
C LEU A 539 -1.33 15.54 2.86
N GLY A 540 -0.61 15.97 3.90
CA GLY A 540 0.04 17.28 3.96
C GLY A 540 1.55 17.25 4.24
N SER A 541 2.15 16.09 4.50
CA SER A 541 3.58 15.97 4.88
C SER A 541 4.37 15.11 3.89
N ASP A 542 5.10 15.78 3.00
CA ASP A 542 6.01 15.11 2.05
C ASP A 542 7.09 14.30 2.77
N ALA A 543 7.63 14.83 3.88
CA ALA A 543 8.63 14.13 4.68
C ALA A 543 8.12 12.83 5.30
N ALA A 544 6.85 12.80 5.75
CA ALA A 544 6.21 11.60 6.26
C ALA A 544 6.01 10.55 5.16
N ILE A 545 5.55 10.99 3.99
CA ILE A 545 5.39 10.13 2.82
C ILE A 545 6.74 9.51 2.46
N GLU A 546 7.83 10.26 2.46
CA GLU A 546 9.14 9.75 2.05
C GLU A 546 9.73 8.76 3.07
N ALA A 547 9.63 9.06 4.36
CA ALA A 547 10.24 8.26 5.43
C ALA A 547 9.53 6.94 5.73
N ALA A 548 8.20 6.85 5.52
CA ALA A 548 7.42 5.67 5.87
C ALA A 548 7.39 4.62 4.77
N ASP A 549 7.16 3.37 5.14
CA ASP A 549 6.97 2.22 4.24
C ASP A 549 5.49 2.00 3.89
N ILE A 550 4.61 2.40 4.80
CA ILE A 550 3.16 2.38 4.67
C ILE A 550 2.63 3.76 5.07
N VAL A 551 1.70 4.29 4.30
CA VAL A 551 1.10 5.60 4.56
C VAL A 551 -0.41 5.45 4.67
N LEU A 552 -0.97 5.91 5.78
CA LEU A 552 -2.41 6.05 5.93
C LEU A 552 -2.82 7.41 5.38
N MET A 553 -3.74 7.40 4.41
CA MET A 553 -4.15 8.60 3.69
C MET A 553 -5.03 9.52 4.53
N ASP A 554 -5.74 8.95 5.46
CA ASP A 554 -6.52 9.64 6.49
C ASP A 554 -5.88 9.49 7.87
N ASP A 555 -6.49 10.16 8.82
CA ASP A 555 -5.99 10.22 10.19
C ASP A 555 -6.63 9.15 11.10
N ASP A 556 -7.11 8.03 10.51
CA ASP A 556 -7.76 6.94 11.24
C ASP A 556 -6.81 5.78 11.57
N PRO A 557 -6.40 5.61 12.85
CA PRO A 557 -5.52 4.52 13.25
C PRO A 557 -6.16 3.12 13.11
N SER A 558 -7.48 3.01 12.95
CA SER A 558 -8.15 1.72 12.76
C SER A 558 -7.77 1.05 11.43
N LYS A 559 -7.30 1.82 10.45
CA LYS A 559 -6.82 1.32 9.16
C LYS A 559 -5.55 0.48 9.25
N ILE A 560 -4.77 0.59 10.32
CA ILE A 560 -3.61 -0.28 10.56
C ILE A 560 -4.08 -1.74 10.71
N ALA A 561 -5.14 -1.96 11.49
CA ALA A 561 -5.71 -3.29 11.66
C ALA A 561 -6.30 -3.85 10.35
N LEU A 562 -6.93 -2.98 9.54
CA LEU A 562 -7.42 -3.33 8.21
C LEU A 562 -6.26 -3.69 7.26
N ALA A 563 -5.20 -2.88 7.22
CA ALA A 563 -4.01 -3.16 6.42
C ALA A 563 -3.39 -4.51 6.78
N ARG A 564 -3.29 -4.82 8.08
CA ARG A 564 -2.82 -6.13 8.54
C ARG A 564 -3.74 -7.27 8.10
N LYS A 565 -5.06 -7.10 8.18
CA LYS A 565 -6.04 -8.09 7.69
C LYS A 565 -5.85 -8.35 6.19
N ILE A 566 -5.66 -7.29 5.38
CA ILE A 566 -5.35 -7.37 3.95
C ILE A 566 -4.06 -8.18 3.73
N SER A 567 -3.02 -7.86 4.47
CA SER A 567 -1.71 -8.54 4.38
C SER A 567 -1.82 -10.03 4.66
N VAL A 568 -2.43 -10.41 5.78
CA VAL A 568 -2.63 -11.81 6.17
C VAL A 568 -3.46 -12.58 5.12
N HIS A 569 -4.54 -11.95 4.60
CA HIS A 569 -5.37 -12.54 3.55
C HIS A 569 -4.59 -12.76 2.26
N THR A 570 -3.81 -11.77 1.83
CA THR A 570 -2.97 -11.85 0.62
C THR A 570 -1.94 -12.96 0.74
N LEU A 571 -1.24 -13.07 1.88
CA LEU A 571 -0.25 -14.12 2.11
C LEU A 571 -0.87 -15.51 2.20
N LYS A 572 -2.08 -15.63 2.73
CA LYS A 572 -2.82 -16.89 2.71
C LYS A 572 -3.04 -17.35 1.26
N ILE A 573 -3.50 -16.47 0.38
CA ILE A 573 -3.69 -16.77 -1.05
C ILE A 573 -2.36 -17.14 -1.72
N VAL A 574 -1.28 -16.42 -1.42
CA VAL A 574 0.07 -16.74 -1.93
C VAL A 574 0.47 -18.16 -1.52
N LYS A 575 0.30 -18.51 -0.24
CA LYS A 575 0.61 -19.86 0.27
C LYS A 575 -0.27 -20.94 -0.39
N GLU A 576 -1.57 -20.69 -0.52
CA GLU A 576 -2.50 -21.57 -1.23
C GLU A 576 -2.02 -21.84 -2.65
N ASN A 577 -1.65 -20.82 -3.40
CA ASN A 577 -1.15 -20.95 -4.78
C ASN A 577 0.18 -21.73 -4.84
N ILE A 578 1.11 -21.48 -3.90
CA ILE A 578 2.38 -22.22 -3.84
C ILE A 578 2.14 -23.69 -3.62
N VAL A 579 1.38 -24.04 -2.59
CA VAL A 579 1.12 -25.45 -2.22
C VAL A 579 0.36 -26.16 -3.33
N PHE A 580 -0.69 -25.54 -3.87
CA PHE A 580 -1.51 -26.09 -4.95
C PHE A 580 -0.67 -26.36 -6.21
N ALA A 581 0.09 -25.36 -6.67
CA ALA A 581 0.89 -25.50 -7.88
C ALA A 581 2.00 -26.54 -7.73
N LEU A 582 2.71 -26.57 -6.60
CA LEU A 582 3.78 -27.54 -6.35
C LEU A 582 3.24 -28.95 -6.20
N ALA A 583 2.11 -29.14 -5.51
CA ALA A 583 1.51 -30.46 -5.30
C ALA A 583 1.08 -31.08 -6.65
N ILE A 584 0.33 -30.33 -7.47
CA ILE A 584 -0.10 -30.85 -8.79
C ILE A 584 1.11 -31.12 -9.69
N LYS A 585 2.10 -30.24 -9.72
CA LYS A 585 3.31 -30.45 -10.52
C LYS A 585 4.10 -31.69 -10.07
N ALA A 586 4.27 -31.91 -8.77
CA ALA A 586 4.93 -33.10 -8.27
C ALA A 586 4.22 -34.39 -8.72
N ILE A 587 2.88 -34.42 -8.61
CA ILE A 587 2.07 -35.56 -9.07
C ILE A 587 2.25 -35.77 -10.58
N CYS A 588 2.10 -34.70 -11.39
CA CYS A 588 2.20 -34.81 -12.84
C CYS A 588 3.62 -35.18 -13.32
N LEU A 589 4.68 -34.70 -12.66
CA LEU A 589 6.07 -35.09 -12.96
C LEU A 589 6.30 -36.59 -12.72
N VAL A 590 5.79 -37.15 -11.63
CA VAL A 590 5.86 -38.59 -11.36
C VAL A 590 5.10 -39.37 -12.42
N LEU A 591 3.86 -38.97 -12.73
CA LEU A 591 3.05 -39.62 -13.77
C LEU A 591 3.71 -39.52 -15.15
N GLY A 592 4.34 -38.39 -15.48
CA GLY A 592 5.10 -38.19 -16.71
C GLY A 592 6.32 -39.11 -16.81
N ALA A 593 7.09 -39.22 -15.74
CA ALA A 593 8.27 -40.09 -15.68
C ALA A 593 7.89 -41.59 -15.80
N LEU A 594 6.75 -41.97 -15.23
CA LEU A 594 6.20 -43.33 -15.36
C LEU A 594 5.58 -43.62 -16.76
N GLY A 595 5.41 -42.59 -17.61
CA GLY A 595 4.80 -42.72 -18.92
C GLY A 595 3.26 -42.84 -18.89
N ILE A 596 2.64 -42.55 -17.74
CA ILE A 596 1.17 -42.56 -17.58
C ILE A 596 0.56 -41.25 -18.11
N ALA A 597 1.26 -40.10 -17.84
CA ALA A 597 0.83 -38.79 -18.33
C ALA A 597 1.27 -38.60 -19.81
N ASN A 598 0.33 -38.27 -20.64
CA ASN A 598 0.57 -37.85 -22.02
C ASN A 598 0.76 -36.32 -22.10
N MET A 599 1.06 -35.81 -23.28
CA MET A 599 1.29 -34.38 -23.53
C MET A 599 0.06 -33.51 -23.20
N TRP A 600 -1.17 -34.00 -23.32
CA TRP A 600 -2.39 -33.27 -22.96
C TRP A 600 -2.52 -33.07 -21.46
N VAL A 601 -2.18 -34.10 -20.69
CA VAL A 601 -2.11 -33.98 -19.21
C VAL A 601 -1.03 -32.98 -18.81
N ALA A 602 0.12 -32.97 -19.49
CA ALA A 602 1.19 -32.00 -19.27
C ALA A 602 0.71 -30.55 -19.51
N ILE A 603 0.02 -30.30 -20.60
CA ILE A 603 -0.56 -28.99 -20.94
C ILE A 603 -1.56 -28.55 -19.87
N PHE A 604 -2.47 -29.48 -19.46
CA PHE A 604 -3.45 -29.16 -18.41
C PHE A 604 -2.78 -28.86 -17.08
N ALA A 605 -1.75 -29.60 -16.70
CA ALA A 605 -0.97 -29.39 -15.49
C ALA A 605 -0.23 -28.03 -15.47
N ASP A 606 0.14 -27.50 -16.63
CA ASP A 606 0.79 -26.19 -16.70
C ASP A 606 -0.22 -25.05 -16.86
N VAL A 607 -0.99 -25.03 -17.93
CA VAL A 607 -1.91 -23.93 -18.26
C VAL A 607 -3.14 -23.92 -17.36
N GLY A 608 -3.73 -25.09 -17.08
CA GLY A 608 -4.91 -25.19 -16.21
C GLY A 608 -4.62 -24.75 -14.78
N VAL A 609 -3.53 -25.23 -14.21
CA VAL A 609 -3.09 -24.84 -12.86
C VAL A 609 -2.77 -23.35 -12.79
N MET A 610 -2.14 -22.79 -13.81
CA MET A 610 -1.86 -21.36 -13.89
C MET A 610 -3.16 -20.54 -13.88
N ILE A 611 -4.17 -20.91 -14.69
CA ILE A 611 -5.45 -20.21 -14.72
C ILE A 611 -6.13 -20.25 -13.35
N LEU A 612 -6.16 -21.41 -12.70
CA LEU A 612 -6.76 -21.55 -11.36
C LEU A 612 -6.01 -20.71 -10.32
N ALA A 613 -4.68 -20.69 -10.35
CA ALA A 613 -3.86 -19.89 -9.44
C ALA A 613 -4.07 -18.37 -9.66
N VAL A 614 -4.23 -17.94 -10.91
CA VAL A 614 -4.55 -16.53 -11.25
C VAL A 614 -5.95 -16.16 -10.77
N LEU A 615 -6.95 -17.03 -10.95
CA LEU A 615 -8.31 -16.79 -10.43
C LEU A 615 -8.31 -16.71 -8.90
N ASN A 616 -7.52 -17.55 -8.23
CA ASN A 616 -7.35 -17.47 -6.77
C ASN A 616 -6.67 -16.16 -6.36
N ALA A 617 -5.64 -15.71 -7.10
CA ALA A 617 -4.94 -14.45 -6.83
C ALA A 617 -5.87 -13.21 -6.87
N ILE A 618 -6.84 -13.19 -7.78
CA ILE A 618 -7.82 -12.09 -7.90
C ILE A 618 -8.69 -11.95 -6.64
N ARG A 619 -8.83 -12.99 -5.82
CA ARG A 619 -9.57 -12.92 -4.54
C ARG A 619 -8.94 -11.92 -3.56
N ALA A 620 -7.64 -11.64 -3.69
CA ALA A 620 -6.94 -10.67 -2.86
C ALA A 620 -7.41 -9.21 -3.09
N LEU A 621 -8.12 -8.92 -4.20
CA LEU A 621 -8.75 -7.62 -4.45
C LEU A 621 -9.94 -7.33 -3.52
N LYS A 622 -10.51 -8.35 -2.89
CA LYS A 622 -11.70 -8.20 -2.04
C LYS A 622 -11.47 -8.84 -0.69
N ILE A 623 -11.64 -8.04 0.36
CA ILE A 623 -11.75 -8.55 1.73
C ILE A 623 -13.23 -8.57 2.12
N LYS A 624 -13.65 -9.71 2.66
CA LYS A 624 -14.95 -9.84 3.33
C LYS A 624 -14.83 -9.40 4.79
#